data_5e5e1da3d53526b9d955ab164a6b3ff3
#
_entry.id   5e5e1da3d53526b9d955ab164a6b3ff3
#
_cell.length_a   1.000
_cell.length_b   1.000
_cell.length_c   1.000
_cell.angle_alpha   90.00
_cell.angle_beta   90.00
_cell.angle_gamma   90.00
#
_symmetry.space_group_name_H-M   'P 1'
#
loop_
_entity.id
_entity.type
_entity.pdbx_description
1 polymer ?
#
loop_
_entity_poly.entity_id
_entity_poly.type
_entity_poly.pdbx_seq_one_letter_code
_entity_poly.pdbx_strand_id
1 'polypeptide(L)'
;VKPPTRPPPSLRNVFRELEADVGVRVPEGFGDLTAWAERGMLLLNTVLTVRAHSPASHKGKGWEAFTDAVIAAVSRGSSPVVFCLWGAHAREKKKAIDTSKHAVVECAHPSPLSIKKFRGSRPFSQIDEALVRFGGPPFDWTLG
;
A
#
# COMPACT_ATOMS: atom_id res chain seq x y z
N VAL A 1 -4.92 -11.14 -4.56
CA VAL A 1 -5.17 -12.06 -5.67
C VAL A 1 -5.40 -13.46 -5.12
N LYS A 2 -6.51 -14.06 -5.46
CA LYS A 2 -6.88 -15.40 -4.99
C LYS A 2 -6.46 -16.49 -5.97
N PRO A 3 -6.11 -17.70 -5.49
CA PRO A 3 -5.83 -18.82 -6.37
C PRO A 3 -7.03 -19.12 -7.30
N PRO A 4 -6.79 -19.62 -8.54
CA PRO A 4 -5.49 -20.05 -9.09
C PRO A 4 -4.72 -18.93 -9.80
N THR A 5 -5.12 -17.66 -9.68
CA THR A 5 -4.48 -16.55 -10.36
C THR A 5 -3.08 -16.29 -9.81
N ARG A 6 -2.09 -16.17 -10.70
CA ARG A 6 -0.73 -15.83 -10.30
C ARG A 6 -0.64 -14.39 -9.79
N PRO A 7 0.14 -14.12 -8.72
CA PRO A 7 0.37 -12.76 -8.29
C PRO A 7 0.97 -11.91 -9.40
N PRO A 8 0.50 -10.66 -9.59
CA PRO A 8 1.09 -9.77 -10.60
C PRO A 8 2.53 -9.40 -10.23
N PRO A 9 3.34 -8.93 -11.22
CA PRO A 9 4.74 -8.58 -10.97
C PRO A 9 4.94 -7.58 -9.84
N SER A 10 4.07 -6.58 -9.72
CA SER A 10 4.13 -5.59 -8.63
C SER A 10 4.02 -6.24 -7.26
N LEU A 11 3.08 -7.17 -7.09
CA LEU A 11 2.88 -7.86 -5.82
C LEU A 11 4.07 -8.76 -5.48
N ARG A 12 4.65 -9.41 -6.47
CA ARG A 12 5.87 -10.20 -6.26
C ARG A 12 7.04 -9.33 -5.78
N ASN A 13 7.15 -8.13 -6.31
CA ASN A 13 8.15 -7.16 -5.87
C ASN A 13 7.91 -6.70 -4.43
N VAL A 14 6.64 -6.49 -4.05
CA VAL A 14 6.25 -6.20 -2.67
C VAL A 14 6.71 -7.31 -1.73
N PHE A 15 6.46 -8.57 -2.08
CA PHE A 15 6.84 -9.70 -1.24
C PHE A 15 8.36 -9.86 -1.12
N ARG A 16 9.11 -9.59 -2.18
CA ARG A 16 10.58 -9.61 -2.11
C ARG A 16 11.13 -8.55 -1.16
N GLU A 17 10.58 -7.34 -1.22
CA GLU A 17 10.99 -6.29 -0.30
C GLU A 17 10.55 -6.60 1.14
N LEU A 18 9.38 -7.19 1.32
CA LEU A 18 8.89 -7.62 2.62
C LEU A 18 9.86 -8.61 3.28
N GLU A 19 10.32 -9.60 2.54
CA GLU A 19 11.31 -10.57 3.05
C GLU A 19 12.64 -9.90 3.39
N ALA A 20 13.13 -9.01 2.53
CA ALA A 20 14.39 -8.29 2.75
C ALA A 20 14.30 -7.31 3.92
N ASP A 21 13.15 -6.67 4.10
CA ASP A 21 12.95 -5.61 5.10
C ASP A 21 12.65 -6.18 6.50
N VAL A 22 11.64 -7.04 6.61
CA VAL A 22 11.16 -7.54 7.91
C VAL A 22 11.29 -9.06 8.08
N GLY A 23 11.87 -9.75 7.13
CA GLY A 23 12.15 -11.18 7.21
C GLY A 23 10.93 -12.08 7.05
N VAL A 24 9.81 -11.56 6.59
CA VAL A 24 8.59 -12.35 6.36
C VAL A 24 8.60 -12.92 4.95
N ARG A 25 8.56 -14.23 4.84
CA ARG A 25 8.54 -14.95 3.57
C ARG A 25 7.11 -15.36 3.22
N VAL A 26 6.66 -14.96 2.03
CA VAL A 26 5.36 -15.36 1.50
C VAL A 26 5.55 -16.58 0.58
N PRO A 27 4.72 -17.62 0.72
CA PRO A 27 4.84 -18.82 -0.14
C PRO A 27 4.76 -18.46 -1.63
N GLU A 28 5.53 -19.16 -2.45
CA GLU A 28 5.52 -18.97 -3.90
C GLU A 28 4.11 -19.19 -4.46
N GLY A 29 3.70 -18.30 -5.37
CA GLY A 29 2.36 -18.38 -5.97
C GLY A 29 1.23 -17.86 -5.10
N PHE A 30 1.49 -17.54 -3.84
CA PHE A 30 0.48 -16.98 -2.95
C PHE A 30 0.29 -15.48 -3.22
N GLY A 31 -0.95 -15.02 -3.29
CA GLY A 31 -1.25 -13.62 -3.60
C GLY A 31 -2.53 -13.10 -2.95
N ASP A 32 -3.11 -13.83 -2.02
CA ASP A 32 -4.33 -13.41 -1.33
C ASP A 32 -3.96 -12.53 -0.12
N LEU A 33 -4.34 -11.24 -0.19
CA LEU A 33 -4.06 -10.24 0.84
C LEU A 33 -5.21 -10.08 1.85
N THR A 34 -6.20 -10.96 1.83
CA THR A 34 -7.37 -10.88 2.72
C THR A 34 -6.96 -10.82 4.20
N ALA A 35 -5.94 -11.58 4.60
CA ALA A 35 -5.48 -11.55 5.98
C ALA A 35 -4.96 -10.17 6.41
N TRP A 36 -4.28 -9.45 5.53
CA TRP A 36 -3.86 -8.07 5.81
C TRP A 36 -5.06 -7.14 5.99
N ALA A 37 -6.08 -7.28 5.15
CA ALA A 37 -7.30 -6.49 5.28
C ALA A 37 -8.03 -6.77 6.59
N GLU A 38 -8.10 -8.04 6.99
CA GLU A 38 -8.70 -8.45 8.27
C GLU A 38 -7.93 -7.90 9.47
N ARG A 39 -6.64 -7.64 9.32
CA ARG A 39 -5.77 -7.07 10.36
C ARG A 39 -5.74 -5.54 10.36
N GLY A 40 -6.58 -4.90 9.55
CA GLY A 40 -6.77 -3.44 9.55
C GLY A 40 -6.07 -2.67 8.45
N MET A 41 -5.55 -3.33 7.40
CA MET A 41 -4.94 -2.66 6.26
C MET A 41 -5.98 -2.37 5.17
N LEU A 42 -6.10 -1.11 4.79
CA LEU A 42 -6.88 -0.72 3.61
C LEU A 42 -5.95 -0.56 2.40
N LEU A 43 -6.17 -1.39 1.39
CA LEU A 43 -5.42 -1.34 0.14
C LEU A 43 -6.26 -0.56 -0.89
N LEU A 44 -5.76 0.60 -1.32
CA LEU A 44 -6.52 1.51 -2.14
C LEU A 44 -5.70 1.98 -3.35
N ASN A 45 -6.26 1.78 -4.54
CA ASN A 45 -5.75 2.38 -5.76
C ASN A 45 -6.43 3.72 -6.02
N THR A 46 -5.72 4.67 -6.65
CA THR A 46 -6.28 5.99 -6.97
C THR A 46 -7.35 5.90 -8.05
N VAL A 47 -7.25 4.90 -8.93
CA VAL A 47 -8.26 4.56 -9.95
C VAL A 47 -8.62 3.10 -9.79
N LEU A 48 -9.90 2.81 -9.54
CA LEU A 48 -10.34 1.48 -9.12
C LEU A 48 -10.82 0.59 -10.28
N THR A 49 -10.99 1.16 -11.49
CA THR A 49 -11.39 0.41 -12.68
C THR A 49 -10.55 0.79 -13.88
N VAL A 50 -10.45 -0.14 -14.84
CA VAL A 50 -9.84 0.09 -16.15
C VAL A 50 -10.67 -0.62 -17.21
N ARG A 51 -10.57 -0.15 -18.46
CA ARG A 51 -11.08 -0.90 -19.59
C ARG A 51 -10.19 -2.13 -19.83
N ALA A 52 -10.78 -3.27 -20.15
CA ALA A 52 -10.03 -4.50 -20.42
C ALA A 52 -8.88 -4.24 -21.41
N HIS A 53 -7.68 -4.74 -21.09
CA HIS A 53 -6.46 -4.59 -21.89
C HIS A 53 -6.00 -3.15 -22.16
N SER A 54 -6.51 -2.18 -21.40
CA SER A 54 -6.18 -0.76 -21.58
C SER A 54 -5.76 -0.14 -20.22
N PRO A 55 -4.48 -0.32 -19.79
CA PRO A 55 -4.02 0.21 -18.52
C PRO A 55 -4.24 1.72 -18.42
N ALA A 56 -4.61 2.20 -17.22
CA ALA A 56 -4.89 3.60 -16.91
C ALA A 56 -6.01 4.24 -17.78
N SER A 57 -6.83 3.44 -18.48
CA SER A 57 -7.88 3.96 -19.37
C SER A 57 -8.96 4.78 -18.63
N HIS A 58 -9.17 4.54 -17.33
CA HIS A 58 -10.14 5.28 -16.52
C HIS A 58 -9.52 6.39 -15.69
N LYS A 59 -8.24 6.70 -15.89
CA LYS A 59 -7.58 7.84 -15.26
C LYS A 59 -8.29 9.14 -15.70
N GLY A 60 -8.59 10.01 -14.73
CA GLY A 60 -9.33 11.24 -15.00
C GLY A 60 -10.84 11.07 -15.21
N LYS A 61 -11.40 9.89 -14.93
CA LYS A 61 -12.83 9.58 -15.09
C LYS A 61 -13.64 9.69 -13.78
N GLY A 62 -13.11 10.38 -12.77
CA GLY A 62 -13.80 10.63 -11.51
C GLY A 62 -13.36 9.75 -10.33
N TRP A 63 -12.61 8.67 -10.57
CA TRP A 63 -12.12 7.81 -9.50
C TRP A 63 -11.20 8.54 -8.53
N GLU A 64 -10.38 9.50 -9.02
CA GLU A 64 -9.46 10.27 -8.20
C GLU A 64 -10.21 11.08 -7.13
N ALA A 65 -11.33 11.71 -7.49
CA ALA A 65 -12.14 12.45 -6.54
C ALA A 65 -12.72 11.54 -5.45
N PHE A 66 -13.17 10.34 -5.83
CA PHE A 66 -13.68 9.35 -4.88
C PHE A 66 -12.59 8.89 -3.91
N THR A 67 -11.41 8.50 -4.43
CA THR A 67 -10.31 8.04 -3.59
C THR A 67 -9.76 9.15 -2.70
N ASP A 68 -9.72 10.38 -3.17
CA ASP A 68 -9.37 11.56 -2.35
C ASP A 68 -10.35 11.76 -1.20
N ALA A 69 -11.65 11.57 -1.46
CA ALA A 69 -12.67 11.67 -0.42
C ALA A 69 -12.50 10.58 0.65
N VAL A 70 -12.15 9.36 0.25
CA VAL A 70 -11.87 8.26 1.19
C VAL A 70 -10.67 8.60 2.07
N ILE A 71 -9.57 9.07 1.47
CA ILE A 71 -8.37 9.44 2.20
C ILE A 71 -8.66 10.58 3.18
N ALA A 72 -9.37 11.61 2.74
CA ALA A 72 -9.75 12.72 3.60
C ALA A 72 -10.64 12.26 4.77
N ALA A 73 -11.57 11.36 4.53
CA ALA A 73 -12.43 10.81 5.58
C ALA A 73 -11.62 10.04 6.64
N VAL A 74 -10.67 9.21 6.21
CA VAL A 74 -9.78 8.50 7.11
C VAL A 74 -8.89 9.47 7.89
N SER A 75 -8.38 10.50 7.22
CA SER A 75 -7.54 11.53 7.87
C SER A 75 -8.27 12.31 8.95
N ARG A 76 -9.59 12.55 8.78
CA ARG A 76 -10.41 13.23 9.79
C ARG A 76 -10.75 12.36 10.99
N GLY A 77 -10.54 11.04 10.92
CA GLY A 77 -10.81 10.12 12.01
C GLY A 77 -9.98 10.43 13.25
N SER A 78 -10.47 10.00 14.42
CA SER A 78 -9.83 10.29 15.71
C SER A 78 -8.60 9.41 16.00
N SER A 79 -8.53 8.23 15.40
CA SER A 79 -7.44 7.29 15.63
C SER A 79 -6.26 7.58 14.71
N PRO A 80 -5.00 7.52 15.21
CA PRO A 80 -3.82 7.65 14.35
C PRO A 80 -3.76 6.52 13.30
N VAL A 81 -3.37 6.89 12.08
CA VAL A 81 -3.25 5.96 10.94
C VAL A 81 -1.89 6.15 10.28
N VAL A 82 -1.30 5.08 9.80
CA VAL A 82 -0.11 5.12 8.96
C VAL A 82 -0.54 5.03 7.51
N PHE A 83 -0.26 6.09 6.75
CA PHE A 83 -0.51 6.12 5.31
C PHE A 83 0.77 5.74 4.59
N CYS A 84 0.71 4.69 3.78
CA CYS A 84 1.84 4.27 2.96
C CYS A 84 1.57 4.64 1.50
N LEU A 85 2.35 5.58 0.98
CA LEU A 85 2.14 6.17 -0.35
C LEU A 85 3.22 5.67 -1.32
N TRP A 86 2.80 4.88 -2.29
CA TRP A 86 3.71 4.26 -3.25
C TRP A 86 3.59 4.90 -4.63
N GLY A 87 4.65 5.58 -5.06
CA GLY A 87 4.72 6.24 -6.34
C GLY A 87 4.27 7.69 -6.32
N ALA A 88 4.54 8.42 -7.41
CA ALA A 88 4.31 9.85 -7.50
C ALA A 88 2.83 10.22 -7.34
N HIS A 89 1.92 9.49 -7.96
CA HIS A 89 0.48 9.75 -7.84
C HIS A 89 -0.03 9.60 -6.41
N ALA A 90 0.39 8.53 -5.73
CA ALA A 90 0.01 8.30 -4.33
C ALA A 90 0.61 9.39 -3.42
N ARG A 91 1.87 9.78 -3.66
CA ARG A 91 2.53 10.79 -2.84
C ARG A 91 1.88 12.18 -2.93
N GLU A 92 1.20 12.49 -4.02
CA GLU A 92 0.41 13.72 -4.13
C GLU A 92 -0.73 13.78 -3.11
N LYS A 93 -1.21 12.62 -2.62
CA LYS A 93 -2.28 12.54 -1.62
C LYS A 93 -1.86 12.99 -0.23
N LYS A 94 -0.56 13.16 0.01
CA LYS A 94 -0.03 13.62 1.31
C LYS A 94 -0.65 14.95 1.75
N LYS A 95 -0.95 15.83 0.81
CA LYS A 95 -1.58 17.13 1.11
C LYS A 95 -3.00 17.03 1.67
N ALA A 96 -3.67 15.88 1.48
CA ALA A 96 -4.99 15.61 2.05
C ALA A 96 -4.92 14.95 3.43
N ILE A 97 -3.73 14.66 3.94
CA ILE A 97 -3.50 13.94 5.19
C ILE A 97 -3.02 14.91 6.26
N ASP A 98 -3.65 14.85 7.44
CA ASP A 98 -3.19 15.60 8.60
C ASP A 98 -1.96 14.93 9.21
N THR A 99 -0.77 15.39 8.81
CA THR A 99 0.50 14.82 9.26
C THR A 99 0.86 15.15 10.72
N SER A 100 0.10 16.03 11.36
CA SER A 100 0.24 16.26 12.81
C SER A 100 -0.37 15.13 13.64
N LYS A 101 -1.29 14.37 13.06
CA LYS A 101 -2.05 13.30 13.71
C LYS A 101 -1.69 11.91 13.19
N HIS A 102 -1.36 11.80 11.91
CA HIS A 102 -1.06 10.55 11.23
C HIS A 102 0.38 10.50 10.77
N ALA A 103 0.90 9.29 10.52
CA ALA A 103 2.22 9.11 9.92
C ALA A 103 2.09 8.82 8.42
N VAL A 104 3.09 9.24 7.65
CA VAL A 104 3.18 8.98 6.22
C VAL A 104 4.49 8.30 5.91
N VAL A 105 4.44 7.16 5.22
CA VAL A 105 5.60 6.45 4.67
C VAL A 105 5.53 6.56 3.15
N GLU A 106 6.58 7.10 2.54
CA GLU A 106 6.63 7.32 1.10
C GLU A 106 7.73 6.47 0.47
N CYS A 107 7.45 5.87 -0.68
CA CYS A 107 8.46 5.21 -1.49
C CYS A 107 8.01 5.13 -2.95
N ALA A 108 8.90 4.61 -3.82
CA ALA A 108 8.57 4.40 -5.21
C ALA A 108 7.50 3.30 -5.36
N HIS A 109 6.88 3.23 -6.53
CA HIS A 109 5.91 2.19 -6.83
C HIS A 109 6.60 0.83 -7.04
N PRO A 110 6.02 -0.29 -6.59
CA PRO A 110 6.62 -1.62 -6.74
C PRO A 110 6.52 -2.21 -8.15
N SER A 111 6.03 -1.47 -9.14
CA SER A 111 5.95 -1.95 -10.52
C SER A 111 7.33 -2.25 -11.09
N PRO A 112 7.43 -3.13 -12.12
CA PRO A 112 8.70 -3.38 -12.80
C PRO A 112 9.39 -2.12 -13.33
N LEU A 113 8.62 -1.08 -13.68
CA LEU A 113 9.16 0.19 -14.18
C LEU A 113 9.90 0.99 -13.09
N SER A 114 9.57 0.79 -11.84
CA SER A 114 10.13 1.55 -10.70
C SER A 114 10.86 0.67 -9.71
N ILE A 115 11.07 -0.61 -10.02
CA ILE A 115 11.60 -1.59 -9.05
C ILE A 115 12.96 -1.22 -8.47
N LYS A 116 13.82 -0.58 -9.24
CA LYS A 116 15.15 -0.16 -8.76
C LYS A 116 15.06 0.85 -7.61
N LYS A 117 14.03 1.71 -7.62
CA LYS A 117 13.79 2.70 -6.57
C LYS A 117 13.00 2.12 -5.40
N PHE A 118 12.13 1.14 -5.67
CA PHE A 118 11.36 0.47 -4.63
C PHE A 118 12.23 -0.48 -3.80
N ARG A 119 13.12 -1.22 -4.45
CA ARG A 119 14.00 -2.16 -3.78
C ARG A 119 14.91 -1.43 -2.78
N GLY A 120 14.93 -1.91 -1.54
CA GLY A 120 15.72 -1.31 -0.47
C GLY A 120 15.07 -0.08 0.18
N SER A 121 13.86 0.32 -0.21
CA SER A 121 13.14 1.44 0.39
C SER A 121 12.62 1.13 1.80
N ARG A 122 12.49 -0.14 2.17
CA ARG A 122 12.13 -0.63 3.50
C ARG A 122 10.85 0.02 4.05
N PRO A 123 9.72 0.01 3.28
CA PRO A 123 8.50 0.67 3.74
C PRO A 123 7.85 -0.06 4.94
N PHE A 124 8.01 -1.37 5.02
CA PHE A 124 7.32 -2.19 6.02
C PHE A 124 7.86 -1.95 7.43
N SER A 125 9.18 -1.89 7.60
CA SER A 125 9.77 -1.54 8.89
C SER A 125 9.45 -0.11 9.30
N GLN A 126 9.37 0.82 8.35
CA GLN A 126 8.96 2.20 8.62
C GLN A 126 7.50 2.28 9.10
N ILE A 127 6.61 1.47 8.52
CA ILE A 127 5.22 1.36 8.99
C ILE A 127 5.19 0.84 10.42
N ASP A 128 5.95 -0.22 10.71
CA ASP A 128 6.01 -0.80 12.05
C ASP A 128 6.54 0.20 13.09
N GLU A 129 7.59 0.95 12.74
CA GLU A 129 8.11 2.00 13.61
C GLU A 129 7.05 3.06 13.92
N ALA A 130 6.26 3.47 12.92
CA ALA A 130 5.19 4.44 13.11
C ALA A 130 4.07 3.88 13.99
N LEU A 131 3.68 2.62 13.81
CA LEU A 131 2.68 1.97 14.64
C LEU A 131 3.11 1.89 16.11
N VAL A 132 4.37 1.55 16.34
CA VAL A 132 4.95 1.51 17.71
C VAL A 132 4.95 2.90 18.33
N ARG A 133 5.29 3.95 17.58
CA ARG A 133 5.22 5.34 18.08
C ARG A 133 3.81 5.75 18.48
N PHE A 134 2.77 5.19 17.83
CA PHE A 134 1.38 5.43 18.21
C PHE A 134 0.91 4.57 19.38
N GLY A 135 1.81 3.74 19.97
CA GLY A 135 1.50 2.90 21.13
C GLY A 135 0.92 1.53 20.79
N GLY A 136 0.87 1.17 19.51
CA GLY A 136 0.39 -0.14 19.07
C GLY A 136 1.50 -1.14 18.82
N PRO A 137 1.15 -2.41 18.56
CA PRO A 137 2.13 -3.41 18.13
C PRO A 137 2.52 -3.21 16.67
N PRO A 138 3.68 -3.78 16.23
CA PRO A 138 3.99 -3.87 14.81
C PRO A 138 2.90 -4.64 14.07
N PHE A 139 2.75 -4.37 12.77
CA PHE A 139 1.78 -5.08 11.94
C PHE A 139 2.22 -6.55 11.74
N ASP A 140 1.26 -7.46 11.74
CA ASP A 140 1.51 -8.87 11.40
C ASP A 140 1.46 -9.04 9.88
N TRP A 141 2.63 -9.12 9.25
CA TRP A 141 2.79 -9.23 7.81
C TRP A 141 2.64 -10.65 7.27
N THR A 142 2.52 -11.65 8.13
CA THR A 142 2.51 -13.05 7.70
C THR A 142 1.32 -13.37 6.78
N LEU A 143 1.58 -14.12 5.72
CA LEU A 143 0.61 -14.59 4.74
C LEU A 143 0.86 -16.07 4.41
N GLY A 144 -0.22 -16.79 4.15
CA GLY A 144 -0.15 -18.20 3.76
C GLY A 144 -0.25 -19.21 4.88
#